data_a8ca8078eed3f897b2fe8318e14c884d
#
_entry.id   a8ca8078eed3f897b2fe8318e14c884d
#
_cell.length_a   1.000
_cell.length_b   1.000
_cell.length_c   1.000
_cell.angle_alpha   90.00
_cell.angle_beta   90.00
_cell.angle_gamma   90.00
#
_symmetry.space_group_name_H-M   'P 1'
#
loop_
_entity.id
_entity.type
_entity.pdbx_description
1 polymer ?
#
loop_
_entity_poly.entity_id
_entity_poly.type
_entity_poly.pdbx_seq_one_letter_code
_entity_poly.pdbx_strand_id
1 'polypeptide(L)'
;MRRATPRRFRLGLSVAAQAVVFAGAVQAQVPPMPSPSPLAAPLPQLTPEDPAQRLLREQRQRDLEREATQPPARIESQQVLPPDTPIESVPETSATFEIQRIEVIGNTVLSDAEISAITVPFVGKALGTNRINLLLRRFTEAFVARGFITSRAYLGEQNLASGALMVTVVPGTVESIRLNGRAIRSRGSDGSADRGDSRDGKDSGWRDTVGGGLLTDAGTGWQFPAPGDTLRLQDLEQGVDQVNRLRRNRAELQILPGQTPGSSVVALANQPGDRFRFNAGVDNYGSRTTGISRTRLGIDADNALGLQEAVSASYVGTRDTNAAVLSAAAPFGYSTFSYTGSVSEYQTAIGDTALLYGRTFGHTLGWNRVLTRDRSGRQAFDLTLTYRKSAREINNLELDPQRLTVLRAAWSGLRRFAANDQQGYATAEAGVSRGLRLINATRDPADIRSDEAHAQFTKLDANASLQLPLPRAFDMALLAWRAQLVAQWANVALFGSEQIYAGGVSTVRGFREGAIAGDRGAYLRNEMVWANAPALAGIRMEPYLFLDGGQTQSVATHDWQAVAGTGAGIRLSAQWAKQTFTSELLVGVPLVQPGYLGTKALLLLATLNWTY
;
A
#
# COMPACT_ATOMS: atom_id res chain seq x y z
N MET A 1 -28.63 44.81 -8.93
CA MET A 1 -27.41 44.09 -8.51
C MET A 1 -27.85 42.82 -7.76
N ARG A 2 -27.79 41.70 -8.42
CA ARG A 2 -28.18 40.41 -7.82
C ARG A 2 -26.97 39.86 -7.08
N ARG A 3 -27.08 39.64 -5.77
CA ARG A 3 -26.09 38.97 -4.95
C ARG A 3 -25.96 37.53 -5.45
N ALA A 4 -24.78 37.15 -5.93
CA ALA A 4 -24.47 35.75 -6.21
C ALA A 4 -24.32 35.03 -4.87
N THR A 5 -25.25 34.16 -4.56
CA THR A 5 -25.14 33.21 -3.45
C THR A 5 -24.10 32.16 -3.80
N PRO A 6 -23.20 31.78 -2.89
CA PRO A 6 -22.25 30.70 -3.15
C PRO A 6 -23.02 29.40 -3.36
N ARG A 7 -22.86 28.77 -4.51
CA ARG A 7 -23.36 27.43 -4.80
C ARG A 7 -22.66 26.43 -3.91
N ARG A 8 -23.27 26.14 -2.77
CA ARG A 8 -22.83 25.05 -1.89
C ARG A 8 -23.35 23.73 -2.46
N PHE A 9 -22.46 22.80 -2.73
CA PHE A 9 -22.81 21.42 -3.02
C PHE A 9 -23.32 20.80 -1.71
N ARG A 10 -24.63 20.57 -1.62
CA ARG A 10 -25.23 19.82 -0.52
C ARG A 10 -25.07 18.33 -0.83
N LEU A 11 -23.98 17.71 -0.35
CA LEU A 11 -24.05 16.31 0.01
C LEU A 11 -24.98 16.24 1.23
N GLY A 12 -26.16 15.71 1.03
CA GLY A 12 -27.20 15.68 2.06
C GLY A 12 -26.85 14.73 3.20
N LEU A 13 -26.10 15.21 4.16
CA LEU A 13 -26.02 14.66 5.53
C LEU A 13 -26.28 15.83 6.48
N SER A 14 -27.54 15.91 6.93
CA SER A 14 -27.97 16.84 7.96
C SER A 14 -27.46 16.34 9.31
N VAL A 15 -26.41 16.95 9.84
CA VAL A 15 -26.10 16.92 11.27
C VAL A 15 -26.30 18.32 11.77
N ALA A 16 -27.32 18.52 12.58
CA ALA A 16 -27.65 19.79 13.21
C ALA A 16 -26.65 20.14 14.31
N ALA A 17 -25.94 21.25 14.14
CA ALA A 17 -25.29 21.95 15.26
C ALA A 17 -25.59 23.43 15.11
N GLN A 18 -26.36 23.96 16.04
CA GLN A 18 -26.68 25.39 16.16
C GLN A 18 -25.46 26.18 16.54
N ALA A 19 -25.11 27.20 15.79
CA ALA A 19 -24.19 28.26 16.18
C ALA A 19 -24.85 29.61 15.93
N VAL A 20 -24.85 30.43 16.95
CA VAL A 20 -25.44 31.76 17.07
C VAL A 20 -24.73 32.74 16.14
N VAL A 21 -25.52 33.46 15.35
CA VAL A 21 -25.07 34.52 14.42
C VAL A 21 -25.15 35.88 15.11
N PHE A 22 -24.06 36.63 15.11
CA PHE A 22 -24.09 38.10 15.27
C PHE A 22 -23.78 38.76 13.93
N ALA A 23 -24.76 39.48 13.40
CA ALA A 23 -24.64 40.28 12.19
C ALA A 23 -24.32 41.74 12.56
N GLY A 24 -23.22 42.25 12.05
CA GLY A 24 -22.93 43.67 12.00
C GLY A 24 -22.61 44.08 10.57
N ALA A 25 -23.50 44.89 9.97
CA ALA A 25 -23.32 45.42 8.63
C ALA A 25 -22.48 46.71 8.68
N VAL A 26 -21.36 46.74 7.96
CA VAL A 26 -20.65 47.97 7.64
C VAL A 26 -20.63 48.12 6.12
N GLN A 27 -21.23 49.20 5.62
CA GLN A 27 -21.16 49.62 4.23
C GLN A 27 -19.83 50.36 4.03
N ALA A 28 -18.99 49.91 3.11
CA ALA A 28 -17.82 50.63 2.65
C ALA A 28 -18.00 51.08 1.19
N GLN A 29 -17.80 52.34 0.92
CA GLN A 29 -17.77 52.96 -0.40
C GLN A 29 -16.49 52.54 -1.16
N VAL A 30 -16.63 52.20 -2.45
CA VAL A 30 -15.54 51.84 -3.35
C VAL A 30 -14.90 53.08 -3.94
N PRO A 31 -13.59 53.32 -3.81
CA PRO A 31 -12.86 54.36 -4.53
C PRO A 31 -12.56 53.96 -6.01
N PRO A 32 -12.37 54.92 -6.94
CA PRO A 32 -12.13 54.63 -8.35
C PRO A 32 -10.77 53.96 -8.57
N MET A 33 -10.73 52.99 -9.50
CA MET A 33 -9.54 52.23 -9.88
C MET A 33 -8.46 53.09 -10.51
N PRO A 34 -7.18 52.94 -10.12
CA PRO A 34 -6.05 53.47 -10.86
C PRO A 34 -5.76 52.64 -12.12
N SER A 35 -5.29 53.30 -13.16
CA SER A 35 -4.92 52.73 -14.46
C SER A 35 -3.85 51.64 -14.33
N PRO A 36 -3.84 50.62 -15.21
CA PRO A 36 -2.92 49.49 -15.10
C PRO A 36 -1.47 49.93 -15.31
N SER A 37 -0.64 49.72 -14.31
CA SER A 37 0.81 49.80 -14.40
C SER A 37 1.38 48.59 -15.19
N PRO A 38 2.54 48.75 -15.87
CA PRO A 38 3.08 47.70 -16.72
C PRO A 38 3.46 46.45 -15.88
N LEU A 39 3.14 45.30 -16.46
CA LEU A 39 3.37 43.95 -16.04
C LEU A 39 4.48 43.78 -14.98
N ALA A 40 4.08 43.64 -13.73
CA ALA A 40 4.90 43.02 -12.71
C ALA A 40 5.11 41.53 -13.10
N ALA A 41 6.35 41.07 -12.99
CA ALA A 41 6.68 39.66 -13.21
C ALA A 41 5.68 38.77 -12.46
N PRO A 42 5.22 37.65 -13.04
CA PRO A 42 4.23 36.81 -12.39
C PRO A 42 4.81 36.35 -11.06
N LEU A 43 4.15 36.73 -9.96
CA LEU A 43 4.41 36.19 -8.64
C LEU A 43 4.33 34.67 -8.76
N PRO A 44 5.26 33.90 -8.17
CA PRO A 44 5.16 32.46 -8.15
C PRO A 44 3.83 32.08 -7.52
N GLN A 45 2.87 31.69 -8.36
CA GLN A 45 1.55 31.31 -7.93
C GLN A 45 1.68 29.94 -7.24
N LEU A 46 1.83 29.94 -5.91
CA LEU A 46 1.56 28.77 -5.10
C LEU A 46 0.07 28.42 -5.26
N THR A 47 -0.25 27.62 -6.28
CA THR A 47 -1.57 26.99 -6.33
C THR A 47 -1.70 26.14 -5.08
N PRO A 48 -2.74 26.34 -4.25
CA PRO A 48 -2.93 25.51 -3.08
C PRO A 48 -2.95 24.04 -3.49
N GLU A 49 -2.29 23.20 -2.69
CA GLU A 49 -2.35 21.75 -2.89
C GLU A 49 -3.80 21.28 -2.82
N ASP A 50 -4.21 20.49 -3.80
CA ASP A 50 -5.56 19.90 -3.85
C ASP A 50 -5.82 19.06 -2.58
N PRO A 51 -6.86 19.37 -1.79
CA PRO A 51 -7.16 18.69 -0.53
C PRO A 51 -7.41 17.18 -0.69
N ALA A 52 -7.99 16.74 -1.81
CA ALA A 52 -8.20 15.32 -2.08
C ALA A 52 -6.87 14.59 -2.34
N GLN A 53 -5.91 15.23 -3.04
CA GLN A 53 -4.59 14.64 -3.25
C GLN A 53 -3.80 14.52 -1.94
N ARG A 54 -3.90 15.53 -1.07
CA ARG A 54 -3.30 15.45 0.27
C ARG A 54 -3.88 14.28 1.05
N LEU A 55 -5.21 14.11 1.04
CA LEU A 55 -5.89 13.00 1.72
C LEU A 55 -5.44 11.64 1.17
N LEU A 56 -5.37 11.50 -0.17
CA LEU A 56 -4.91 10.28 -0.84
C LEU A 56 -3.45 9.95 -0.50
N ARG A 57 -2.57 10.95 -0.42
CA ARG A 57 -1.17 10.76 -0.04
C ARG A 57 -1.05 10.30 1.42
N GLU A 58 -1.79 10.93 2.34
CA GLU A 58 -1.85 10.54 3.75
C GLU A 58 -2.40 9.11 3.92
N GLN A 59 -3.40 8.71 3.13
CA GLN A 59 -3.93 7.34 3.12
C GLN A 59 -2.91 6.33 2.60
N ARG A 60 -2.28 6.61 1.45
CA ARG A 60 -1.26 5.73 0.86
C ARG A 60 -0.09 5.49 1.81
N GLN A 61 0.39 6.55 2.47
CA GLN A 61 1.47 6.43 3.45
C GLN A 61 1.08 5.50 4.60
N ARG A 62 -0.11 5.67 5.18
CA ARG A 62 -0.62 4.79 6.25
C ARG A 62 -0.78 3.34 5.80
N ASP A 63 -1.21 3.11 4.57
CA ASP A 63 -1.37 1.75 4.04
C ASP A 63 -0.02 1.06 3.83
N LEU A 64 0.99 1.77 3.32
CA LEU A 64 2.36 1.27 3.19
C LEU A 64 3.00 0.94 4.55
N GLU A 65 2.87 1.82 5.53
CA GLU A 65 3.36 1.59 6.89
C GLU A 65 2.68 0.39 7.55
N ARG A 66 1.36 0.27 7.39
CA ARG A 66 0.60 -0.88 7.90
C ARG A 66 1.07 -2.17 7.27
N GLU A 67 1.18 -2.21 5.94
CA GLU A 67 1.65 -3.38 5.23
C GLU A 67 3.07 -3.78 5.65
N ALA A 68 3.96 -2.80 5.80
CA ALA A 68 5.34 -3.04 6.22
C ALA A 68 5.43 -3.64 7.63
N THR A 69 4.52 -3.24 8.52
CA THR A 69 4.50 -3.68 9.92
C THR A 69 3.70 -4.96 10.17
N GLN A 70 2.84 -5.38 9.22
CA GLN A 70 2.13 -6.66 9.34
C GLN A 70 3.10 -7.84 9.25
N PRO A 71 3.04 -8.81 10.19
CA PRO A 71 3.83 -10.03 10.06
C PRO A 71 3.41 -10.78 8.78
N PRO A 72 4.37 -11.35 8.02
CA PRO A 72 4.03 -12.19 6.87
C PRO A 72 3.26 -13.41 7.32
N ALA A 73 2.37 -13.92 6.44
CA ALA A 73 1.70 -15.18 6.67
C ALA A 73 2.75 -16.29 6.87
N ARG A 74 2.67 -16.98 7.99
CA ARG A 74 3.52 -18.13 8.28
C ARG A 74 2.75 -19.40 7.95
N ILE A 75 3.26 -20.17 6.99
CA ILE A 75 2.85 -21.56 6.81
C ILE A 75 3.92 -22.38 7.51
N GLU A 76 3.53 -23.14 8.54
CA GLU A 76 4.45 -24.04 9.22
C GLU A 76 4.84 -25.18 8.28
N SER A 77 5.95 -25.02 7.58
CA SER A 77 6.61 -26.13 6.92
C SER A 77 7.63 -26.73 7.89
N GLN A 78 7.34 -27.87 8.45
CA GLN A 78 8.18 -28.55 9.46
C GLN A 78 9.48 -29.15 8.91
N GLN A 79 9.93 -28.81 7.70
CA GLN A 79 11.15 -29.40 7.15
C GLN A 79 12.35 -28.48 7.37
N VAL A 80 13.03 -28.68 8.50
CA VAL A 80 14.44 -28.34 8.64
C VAL A 80 15.21 -29.34 7.77
N LEU A 81 15.74 -28.87 6.63
CA LEU A 81 16.58 -29.70 5.77
C LEU A 81 17.90 -29.97 6.50
N PRO A 82 18.33 -31.22 6.67
CA PRO A 82 19.64 -31.51 7.23
C PRO A 82 20.73 -31.05 6.27
N PRO A 83 21.95 -30.81 6.76
CA PRO A 83 23.06 -30.33 5.93
C PRO A 83 23.38 -31.29 4.79
N ASP A 84 23.92 -30.76 3.69
CA ASP A 84 24.35 -31.55 2.53
C ASP A 84 25.36 -32.62 2.96
N THR A 85 24.97 -33.89 2.81
CA THR A 85 25.78 -35.03 3.23
C THR A 85 26.49 -35.57 2.03
N PRO A 86 27.86 -35.62 2.01
CA PRO A 86 28.61 -36.26 0.93
C PRO A 86 28.23 -37.74 0.78
N ILE A 87 28.12 -38.22 -0.47
CA ILE A 87 27.70 -39.62 -0.74
C ILE A 87 28.68 -40.61 -0.10
N GLU A 88 29.93 -40.29 -0.10
CA GLU A 88 31.01 -41.13 0.44
C GLU A 88 30.95 -41.28 1.95
N SER A 89 30.35 -40.34 2.66
CA SER A 89 30.19 -40.38 4.11
C SER A 89 29.01 -41.22 4.56
N VAL A 90 28.17 -41.69 3.63
CA VAL A 90 26.97 -42.50 3.95
C VAL A 90 27.33 -43.98 3.89
N PRO A 91 27.43 -44.69 5.03
CA PRO A 91 27.71 -46.10 5.05
C PRO A 91 26.54 -46.92 4.54
N GLU A 92 26.80 -47.94 3.75
CA GLU A 92 25.81 -48.90 3.33
C GLU A 92 25.76 -50.13 4.24
N THR A 93 24.58 -50.47 4.66
CA THR A 93 24.30 -51.64 5.52
C THR A 93 23.54 -52.74 4.81
N SER A 94 23.15 -52.51 3.55
CA SER A 94 22.37 -53.40 2.68
C SER A 94 23.18 -53.81 1.45
N ALA A 95 22.65 -54.78 0.68
CA ALA A 95 23.21 -55.11 -0.63
C ALA A 95 23.31 -53.88 -1.51
N THR A 96 24.42 -53.71 -2.20
CA THR A 96 24.69 -52.56 -3.11
C THR A 96 24.68 -53.03 -4.55
N PHE A 97 24.17 -52.19 -5.43
CA PHE A 97 24.15 -52.39 -6.88
C PHE A 97 24.91 -51.25 -7.58
N GLU A 98 25.72 -51.54 -8.54
CA GLU A 98 26.41 -50.53 -9.35
C GLU A 98 25.40 -49.93 -10.33
N ILE A 99 25.09 -48.63 -10.17
CA ILE A 99 24.08 -47.93 -10.98
C ILE A 99 24.79 -47.12 -12.08
N GLN A 100 24.61 -47.57 -13.31
CA GLN A 100 25.18 -46.93 -14.52
C GLN A 100 24.30 -45.82 -15.08
N ARG A 101 22.98 -45.88 -14.84
CA ARG A 101 22.02 -44.92 -15.35
C ARG A 101 20.91 -44.66 -14.33
N ILE A 102 20.53 -43.37 -14.19
CA ILE A 102 19.40 -42.93 -13.37
C ILE A 102 18.39 -42.28 -14.30
N GLU A 103 17.20 -42.82 -14.37
CA GLU A 103 16.07 -42.28 -15.13
C GLU A 103 15.06 -41.62 -14.19
N VAL A 104 14.64 -40.41 -14.53
CA VAL A 104 13.66 -39.64 -13.73
C VAL A 104 12.40 -39.48 -14.55
N ILE A 105 11.29 -40.02 -14.06
CA ILE A 105 9.98 -39.96 -14.72
C ILE A 105 8.99 -39.14 -13.89
N GLY A 106 8.00 -38.52 -14.56
CA GLY A 106 6.93 -37.75 -13.91
C GLY A 106 7.36 -36.36 -13.41
N ASN A 107 8.59 -35.95 -13.70
CA ASN A 107 9.05 -34.61 -13.32
C ASN A 107 8.45 -33.53 -14.21
N THR A 108 7.80 -32.52 -13.58
CA THR A 108 7.26 -31.32 -14.22
C THR A 108 7.81 -30.05 -13.59
N VAL A 109 8.75 -30.17 -12.63
CA VAL A 109 9.13 -29.10 -11.69
C VAL A 109 10.59 -28.66 -11.84
N LEU A 110 11.50 -29.65 -11.95
CA LEU A 110 12.93 -29.39 -12.08
C LEU A 110 13.35 -29.39 -13.55
N SER A 111 14.31 -28.56 -13.90
CA SER A 111 14.95 -28.57 -15.21
C SER A 111 15.90 -29.76 -15.37
N ASP A 112 16.21 -30.15 -16.61
CA ASP A 112 17.17 -31.23 -16.90
C ASP A 112 18.55 -30.98 -16.31
N ALA A 113 19.00 -29.72 -16.26
CA ALA A 113 20.26 -29.34 -15.63
C ALA A 113 20.28 -29.63 -14.13
N GLU A 114 19.17 -29.38 -13.43
CA GLU A 114 19.06 -29.64 -11.99
C GLU A 114 18.90 -31.12 -11.70
N ILE A 115 18.12 -31.86 -12.52
CA ILE A 115 18.07 -33.32 -12.43
C ILE A 115 19.45 -33.90 -12.59
N SER A 116 20.20 -33.45 -13.61
CA SER A 116 21.59 -33.88 -13.82
C SER A 116 22.49 -33.56 -12.65
N ALA A 117 22.38 -32.36 -12.09
CA ALA A 117 23.18 -31.96 -10.92
C ALA A 117 22.91 -32.86 -9.69
N ILE A 118 21.67 -33.35 -9.54
CA ILE A 118 21.29 -34.26 -8.47
C ILE A 118 21.77 -35.69 -8.75
N THR A 119 21.63 -36.19 -9.97
CA THR A 119 21.81 -37.61 -10.32
C THR A 119 23.25 -37.98 -10.67
N VAL A 120 23.99 -37.10 -11.40
CA VAL A 120 25.36 -37.36 -11.84
C VAL A 120 26.31 -37.83 -10.73
N PRO A 121 26.28 -37.26 -9.50
CA PRO A 121 27.14 -37.72 -8.40
C PRO A 121 26.90 -39.19 -7.97
N PHE A 122 25.73 -39.78 -8.33
CA PHE A 122 25.36 -41.15 -7.97
C PHE A 122 25.61 -42.16 -9.10
N VAL A 123 25.85 -41.73 -10.31
CA VAL A 123 26.09 -42.60 -11.47
C VAL A 123 27.49 -43.21 -11.34
N GLY A 124 27.64 -44.49 -11.66
CA GLY A 124 28.88 -45.26 -11.52
C GLY A 124 29.25 -45.60 -10.07
N LYS A 125 28.34 -45.41 -9.13
CA LYS A 125 28.52 -45.73 -7.71
C LYS A 125 27.72 -46.99 -7.31
N ALA A 126 28.26 -47.70 -6.31
CA ALA A 126 27.55 -48.78 -5.67
C ALA A 126 26.52 -48.18 -4.69
N LEU A 127 25.24 -48.31 -5.03
CA LEU A 127 24.13 -47.78 -4.26
C LEU A 127 23.38 -48.89 -3.53
N GLY A 128 23.25 -48.75 -2.21
CA GLY A 128 22.36 -49.50 -1.37
C GLY A 128 21.24 -48.60 -0.87
N THR A 129 20.46 -49.09 0.10
CA THR A 129 19.28 -48.41 0.63
C THR A 129 19.60 -47.01 1.14
N ASN A 130 20.73 -46.81 1.83
CA ASN A 130 21.06 -45.55 2.47
C ASN A 130 21.42 -44.46 1.44
N ARG A 131 22.21 -44.78 0.42
CA ARG A 131 22.57 -43.84 -0.66
C ARG A 131 21.41 -43.54 -1.58
N ILE A 132 20.55 -44.53 -1.84
CA ILE A 132 19.30 -44.30 -2.59
C ILE A 132 18.38 -43.34 -1.80
N ASN A 133 18.23 -43.52 -0.52
CA ASN A 133 17.47 -42.57 0.32
C ASN A 133 18.10 -41.19 0.33
N LEU A 134 19.42 -41.06 0.28
CA LEU A 134 20.10 -39.79 0.11
C LEU A 134 19.75 -39.12 -1.24
N LEU A 135 19.72 -39.90 -2.34
CA LEU A 135 19.29 -39.39 -3.65
C LEU A 135 17.85 -38.86 -3.61
N LEU A 136 16.89 -39.62 -3.07
CA LEU A 136 15.50 -39.22 -2.92
C LEU A 136 15.35 -37.97 -2.04
N ARG A 137 16.15 -37.89 -0.99
CA ARG A 137 16.21 -36.71 -0.14
C ARG A 137 16.68 -35.47 -0.91
N ARG A 138 17.75 -35.57 -1.72
CA ARG A 138 18.23 -34.44 -2.56
C ARG A 138 17.18 -33.95 -3.55
N PHE A 139 16.37 -34.84 -4.14
CA PHE A 139 15.23 -34.45 -4.93
C PHE A 139 14.21 -33.69 -4.10
N THR A 140 13.87 -34.18 -2.92
CA THR A 140 12.92 -33.52 -2.00
C THR A 140 13.43 -32.12 -1.59
N GLU A 141 14.73 -32.00 -1.29
CA GLU A 141 15.39 -30.72 -0.97
C GLU A 141 15.29 -29.74 -2.14
N ALA A 142 15.52 -30.20 -3.37
CA ALA A 142 15.39 -29.38 -4.57
C ALA A 142 13.96 -28.90 -4.80
N PHE A 143 12.95 -29.76 -4.56
CA PHE A 143 11.53 -29.36 -4.62
C PHE A 143 11.18 -28.32 -3.57
N VAL A 144 11.58 -28.56 -2.32
CA VAL A 144 11.31 -27.65 -1.19
C VAL A 144 11.99 -26.30 -1.39
N ALA A 145 13.24 -26.27 -1.87
CA ALA A 145 13.96 -25.05 -2.17
C ALA A 145 13.26 -24.17 -3.20
N ARG A 146 12.49 -24.78 -4.11
CA ARG A 146 11.64 -24.07 -5.09
C ARG A 146 10.22 -23.79 -4.63
N GLY A 147 9.89 -24.20 -3.39
CA GLY A 147 8.56 -24.04 -2.81
C GLY A 147 7.56 -25.15 -3.11
N PHE A 148 7.97 -26.26 -3.74
CA PHE A 148 7.11 -27.43 -4.02
C PHE A 148 7.13 -28.39 -2.82
N ILE A 149 6.60 -27.95 -1.70
CA ILE A 149 6.74 -28.60 -0.39
C ILE A 149 6.03 -29.95 -0.25
N THR A 150 5.11 -30.28 -1.16
CA THR A 150 4.37 -31.55 -1.18
C THR A 150 4.82 -32.49 -2.30
N SER A 151 5.68 -32.04 -3.22
CA SER A 151 6.27 -32.90 -4.25
C SER A 151 7.29 -33.86 -3.65
N ARG A 152 7.30 -35.09 -4.13
CA ARG A 152 8.18 -36.16 -3.61
C ARG A 152 8.72 -37.01 -4.75
N ALA A 153 9.90 -37.59 -4.52
CA ALA A 153 10.47 -38.62 -5.35
C ALA A 153 10.34 -39.99 -4.65
N TYR A 154 9.96 -40.99 -5.39
CA TYR A 154 9.75 -42.35 -4.92
C TYR A 154 10.49 -43.35 -5.79
N LEU A 155 10.70 -44.56 -5.25
CA LEU A 155 11.10 -45.72 -6.03
C LEU A 155 9.90 -46.66 -6.19
N GLY A 156 9.67 -47.04 -7.44
CA GLY A 156 8.79 -48.16 -7.75
C GLY A 156 9.51 -49.51 -7.57
N GLU A 157 8.78 -50.61 -7.64
CA GLU A 157 9.35 -51.96 -7.73
C GLU A 157 10.21 -52.04 -9.00
N GLN A 158 11.48 -52.41 -8.84
CA GLN A 158 12.42 -52.48 -9.96
C GLN A 158 13.58 -53.40 -9.66
N ASN A 159 14.23 -53.91 -10.74
CA ASN A 159 15.41 -54.76 -10.63
C ASN A 159 16.69 -53.93 -10.75
N LEU A 160 17.34 -53.64 -9.62
CA LEU A 160 18.58 -52.84 -9.56
C LEU A 160 19.79 -53.56 -10.16
N ALA A 161 19.74 -54.89 -10.32
CA ALA A 161 20.83 -55.66 -10.93
C ALA A 161 21.02 -55.33 -12.43
N SER A 162 20.04 -54.66 -13.09
CA SER A 162 20.16 -54.14 -14.43
C SER A 162 21.13 -52.96 -14.58
N GLY A 163 21.58 -52.37 -13.46
CA GLY A 163 22.41 -51.15 -13.47
C GLY A 163 21.61 -49.87 -13.76
N ALA A 164 20.28 -49.96 -13.91
CA ALA A 164 19.40 -48.81 -14.09
C ALA A 164 18.56 -48.56 -12.83
N LEU A 165 18.51 -47.30 -12.40
CA LEU A 165 17.69 -46.84 -11.28
C LEU A 165 16.60 -45.89 -11.82
N MET A 166 15.34 -46.26 -11.64
CA MET A 166 14.20 -45.43 -12.02
C MET A 166 13.65 -44.67 -10.80
N VAL A 167 13.65 -43.36 -10.86
CA VAL A 167 13.09 -42.48 -9.84
C VAL A 167 11.79 -41.87 -10.35
N THR A 168 10.68 -42.12 -9.67
CA THR A 168 9.37 -41.55 -10.01
C THR A 168 9.12 -40.31 -9.20
N VAL A 169 8.92 -39.18 -9.87
CA VAL A 169 8.53 -37.92 -9.24
C VAL A 169 7.02 -37.80 -9.25
N VAL A 170 6.44 -37.55 -8.10
CA VAL A 170 5.01 -37.26 -7.93
C VAL A 170 4.89 -35.79 -7.53
N PRO A 171 4.48 -34.90 -8.47
CA PRO A 171 4.22 -33.51 -8.14
C PRO A 171 3.08 -33.40 -7.13
N GLY A 172 3.26 -32.55 -6.13
CA GLY A 172 2.19 -32.26 -5.18
C GLY A 172 1.15 -31.35 -5.85
N THR A 173 -0.14 -31.73 -5.80
CA THR A 173 -1.23 -30.97 -6.41
C THR A 173 -2.26 -30.51 -5.38
N VAL A 174 -3.00 -29.46 -5.71
CA VAL A 174 -4.15 -29.01 -4.92
C VAL A 174 -5.36 -29.87 -5.26
N GLU A 175 -5.96 -30.53 -4.27
CA GLU A 175 -7.21 -31.28 -4.45
C GLU A 175 -8.43 -30.37 -4.23
N SER A 176 -8.43 -29.64 -3.15
CA SER A 176 -9.52 -28.72 -2.80
C SER A 176 -9.05 -27.64 -1.84
N ILE A 177 -9.81 -26.54 -1.80
CA ILE A 177 -9.61 -25.47 -0.83
C ILE A 177 -10.80 -25.47 0.12
N ARG A 178 -10.53 -25.48 1.42
CA ARG A 178 -11.56 -25.45 2.46
C ARG A 178 -11.40 -24.24 3.35
N LEU A 179 -12.49 -23.55 3.64
CA LEU A 179 -12.57 -22.47 4.62
C LEU A 179 -13.40 -22.94 5.81
N ASN A 180 -12.78 -22.99 7.00
CA ASN A 180 -13.40 -23.48 8.23
C ASN A 180 -14.11 -24.85 8.03
N GLY A 181 -13.44 -25.77 7.32
CA GLY A 181 -13.92 -27.12 7.03
C GLY A 181 -14.86 -27.26 5.82
N ARG A 182 -15.41 -26.18 5.26
CA ARG A 182 -16.28 -26.20 4.08
C ARG A 182 -15.48 -25.98 2.80
N ALA A 183 -15.74 -26.77 1.75
CA ALA A 183 -15.14 -26.54 0.44
C ALA A 183 -15.65 -25.21 -0.14
N ILE A 184 -14.73 -24.41 -0.68
CA ILE A 184 -15.06 -23.14 -1.32
C ILE A 184 -14.77 -23.22 -2.83
N ARG A 185 -15.50 -22.43 -3.62
CA ARG A 185 -15.26 -22.32 -5.06
C ARG A 185 -13.90 -21.68 -5.30
N SER A 186 -13.07 -22.36 -6.06
CA SER A 186 -11.76 -21.88 -6.49
C SER A 186 -11.76 -21.51 -7.97
N ARG A 187 -10.66 -20.97 -8.44
CA ARG A 187 -10.43 -20.64 -9.85
C ARG A 187 -10.51 -21.94 -10.68
N GLY A 188 -11.28 -21.95 -11.75
CA GLY A 188 -11.37 -23.12 -12.66
C GLY A 188 -12.26 -24.28 -12.18
N SER A 189 -12.93 -24.21 -11.02
CA SER A 189 -13.96 -25.19 -10.68
C SER A 189 -15.16 -24.99 -11.62
N ASP A 190 -15.38 -25.95 -12.51
CA ASP A 190 -16.65 -26.16 -13.18
C ASP A 190 -17.73 -26.29 -12.09
N GLY A 191 -18.88 -25.68 -12.25
CA GLY A 191 -19.92 -25.54 -11.21
C GLY A 191 -20.46 -26.82 -10.55
N SER A 192 -19.70 -27.93 -10.59
CA SER A 192 -19.96 -29.23 -9.99
C SER A 192 -19.39 -29.37 -8.57
N ALA A 193 -18.91 -28.28 -7.94
CA ALA A 193 -18.56 -28.34 -6.52
C ALA A 193 -19.79 -28.77 -5.72
N ASP A 194 -19.68 -29.98 -5.24
CA ASP A 194 -20.56 -30.75 -4.38
C ASP A 194 -21.65 -29.90 -3.70
N ARG A 195 -22.89 -30.01 -4.17
CA ARG A 195 -24.06 -29.67 -3.38
C ARG A 195 -24.15 -30.69 -2.26
N GLY A 196 -23.11 -30.71 -1.41
CA GLY A 196 -23.08 -31.53 -0.21
C GLY A 196 -24.34 -31.25 0.57
N ASP A 197 -25.11 -32.27 0.67
CA ASP A 197 -26.32 -32.54 1.40
C ASP A 197 -26.50 -31.69 2.67
N SER A 198 -26.94 -30.45 2.50
CA SER A 198 -27.45 -29.63 3.58
C SER A 198 -28.94 -29.85 3.71
N ARG A 199 -29.30 -31.11 4.09
CA ARG A 199 -30.64 -31.49 4.59
C ARG A 199 -30.78 -31.24 6.08
N ASP A 200 -30.25 -30.14 6.59
CA ASP A 200 -30.67 -29.62 7.90
C ASP A 200 -31.12 -28.17 7.70
N GLY A 201 -32.42 -28.09 7.30
CA GLY A 201 -33.17 -26.86 7.29
C GLY A 201 -33.37 -26.33 8.71
N LYS A 202 -32.43 -25.49 9.16
CA LYS A 202 -32.68 -24.46 10.16
C LYS A 202 -32.05 -23.17 9.69
N ASP A 203 -32.92 -22.19 9.48
CA ASP A 203 -32.63 -20.78 9.26
C ASP A 203 -31.38 -20.29 10.01
N SER A 204 -30.21 -20.41 9.43
CA SER A 204 -29.11 -19.54 9.77
C SER A 204 -29.23 -18.32 8.86
N GLY A 205 -29.79 -17.27 9.43
CA GLY A 205 -29.92 -16.00 8.75
C GLY A 205 -28.56 -15.60 8.16
N TRP A 206 -28.57 -14.90 7.04
CA TRP A 206 -27.46 -14.37 6.25
C TRP A 206 -26.28 -13.73 7.03
N ARG A 207 -26.33 -13.77 8.36
CA ARG A 207 -25.28 -13.30 9.30
C ARG A 207 -24.14 -14.29 9.54
N ASP A 208 -24.28 -15.58 9.24
CA ASP A 208 -23.37 -16.65 9.71
C ASP A 208 -22.55 -17.33 8.62
N THR A 209 -22.51 -16.82 7.40
CA THR A 209 -21.55 -17.31 6.41
C THR A 209 -20.16 -16.79 6.75
N VAL A 210 -19.38 -17.61 7.42
CA VAL A 210 -17.98 -17.34 7.73
C VAL A 210 -17.24 -17.09 6.42
N GLY A 211 -16.86 -15.83 6.18
CA GLY A 211 -16.16 -15.42 4.96
C GLY A 211 -17.04 -14.95 3.80
N GLY A 212 -18.37 -15.18 3.80
CA GLY A 212 -19.28 -14.77 2.74
C GLY A 212 -19.59 -13.27 2.74
N GLY A 213 -19.77 -12.67 1.55
CA GLY A 213 -20.32 -11.35 1.35
C GLY A 213 -21.82 -11.41 1.02
N LEU A 214 -22.41 -10.24 0.75
CA LEU A 214 -23.83 -10.11 0.38
C LEU A 214 -24.17 -10.84 -0.93
N LEU A 215 -23.20 -10.97 -1.86
CA LEU A 215 -23.43 -11.51 -3.20
C LEU A 215 -22.81 -12.88 -3.39
N THR A 216 -21.61 -13.13 -2.84
CA THR A 216 -20.82 -14.36 -3.09
C THR A 216 -19.80 -14.59 -1.98
N ASP A 217 -19.28 -15.81 -1.92
CA ASP A 217 -18.12 -16.23 -1.11
C ASP A 217 -16.91 -16.63 -1.96
N ALA A 218 -17.02 -16.48 -3.29
CA ALA A 218 -16.02 -16.94 -4.24
C ALA A 218 -14.67 -16.21 -4.12
N GLY A 219 -14.67 -14.97 -3.64
CA GLY A 219 -13.48 -14.12 -3.59
C GLY A 219 -12.33 -14.71 -2.77
N THR A 220 -12.61 -15.51 -1.75
CA THR A 220 -11.57 -16.20 -0.98
C THR A 220 -10.86 -17.25 -1.82
N GLY A 221 -11.60 -18.09 -2.52
CA GLY A 221 -11.03 -19.16 -3.34
C GLY A 221 -10.25 -18.66 -4.55
N TRP A 222 -10.59 -17.48 -5.07
CA TRP A 222 -9.87 -16.87 -6.21
C TRP A 222 -8.44 -16.43 -5.88
N GLN A 223 -8.08 -16.38 -4.59
CA GLN A 223 -6.73 -16.03 -4.16
C GLN A 223 -5.75 -17.20 -4.24
N PHE A 224 -6.24 -18.43 -4.38
CA PHE A 224 -5.45 -19.66 -4.34
C PHE A 224 -5.37 -20.35 -5.71
N PRO A 225 -4.41 -21.28 -5.89
CA PRO A 225 -4.34 -22.15 -7.07
C PRO A 225 -5.63 -22.94 -7.27
N ALA A 226 -5.91 -23.31 -8.52
CA ALA A 226 -7.05 -24.15 -8.85
C ALA A 226 -6.82 -25.60 -8.40
N PRO A 227 -7.89 -26.40 -8.16
CA PRO A 227 -7.77 -27.84 -8.05
C PRO A 227 -7.09 -28.44 -9.28
N GLY A 228 -6.12 -29.34 -9.08
CA GLY A 228 -5.26 -29.92 -10.10
C GLY A 228 -3.95 -29.15 -10.35
N ASP A 229 -3.86 -27.89 -9.96
CA ASP A 229 -2.61 -27.12 -10.07
C ASP A 229 -1.52 -27.69 -9.14
N THR A 230 -0.26 -27.59 -9.56
CA THR A 230 0.87 -27.95 -8.71
C THR A 230 0.96 -27.01 -7.51
N LEU A 231 1.04 -27.56 -6.33
CA LEU A 231 1.06 -26.82 -5.07
C LEU A 231 2.44 -26.16 -4.85
N ARG A 232 2.47 -24.82 -4.82
CA ARG A 232 3.64 -24.02 -4.47
C ARG A 232 3.39 -23.22 -3.21
N LEU A 233 4.34 -23.22 -2.29
CA LEU A 233 4.26 -22.50 -1.02
C LEU A 233 4.00 -20.99 -1.25
N GLN A 234 4.70 -20.38 -2.22
CA GLN A 234 4.56 -18.96 -2.53
C GLN A 234 3.13 -18.59 -2.96
N ASP A 235 2.45 -19.48 -3.70
CA ASP A 235 1.07 -19.24 -4.16
C ASP A 235 0.09 -19.31 -2.98
N LEU A 236 0.34 -20.20 -2.03
CA LEU A 236 -0.47 -20.31 -0.80
C LEU A 236 -0.23 -19.11 0.13
N GLU A 237 1.02 -18.72 0.33
CA GLU A 237 1.38 -17.53 1.11
C GLU A 237 0.76 -16.26 0.49
N GLN A 238 0.81 -16.13 -0.84
CA GLN A 238 0.16 -15.02 -1.55
C GLN A 238 -1.35 -15.03 -1.32
N GLY A 239 -1.99 -16.20 -1.40
CA GLY A 239 -3.41 -16.34 -1.15
C GLY A 239 -3.82 -15.89 0.26
N VAL A 240 -3.09 -16.36 1.27
CA VAL A 240 -3.32 -15.97 2.68
C VAL A 240 -3.11 -14.48 2.89
N ASP A 241 -2.06 -13.89 2.30
CA ASP A 241 -1.82 -12.45 2.42
C ASP A 241 -2.93 -11.63 1.77
N GLN A 242 -3.45 -12.07 0.62
CA GLN A 242 -4.60 -11.40 0.00
C GLN A 242 -5.85 -11.47 0.87
N VAL A 243 -6.09 -12.58 1.53
CA VAL A 243 -7.19 -12.70 2.50
C VAL A 243 -6.94 -11.79 3.70
N ASN A 244 -5.74 -11.84 4.28
CA ASN A 244 -5.35 -11.04 5.45
C ASN A 244 -5.08 -9.56 5.14
N ARG A 245 -5.08 -9.16 3.87
CA ARG A 245 -5.07 -7.76 3.46
C ARG A 245 -6.25 -6.98 4.06
N LEU A 246 -7.39 -7.62 4.20
CA LEU A 246 -8.52 -7.06 4.91
C LEU A 246 -8.28 -7.12 6.43
N ARG A 247 -8.48 -5.98 7.11
CA ARG A 247 -8.21 -5.86 8.55
C ARG A 247 -9.08 -6.77 9.42
N ARG A 248 -10.26 -7.17 8.91
CA ARG A 248 -11.16 -8.08 9.61
C ARG A 248 -10.65 -9.52 9.64
N ASN A 249 -9.78 -9.92 8.70
CA ASN A 249 -9.34 -11.29 8.55
C ASN A 249 -8.07 -11.57 9.36
N ARG A 250 -7.97 -12.81 9.86
CA ARG A 250 -6.79 -13.43 10.49
C ARG A 250 -6.75 -14.88 10.04
N ALA A 251 -6.61 -15.08 8.73
CA ALA A 251 -6.61 -16.42 8.15
C ALA A 251 -5.26 -17.09 8.41
N GLU A 252 -5.32 -18.32 8.85
CA GLU A 252 -4.22 -19.26 8.99
C GLU A 252 -4.42 -20.41 8.01
N LEU A 253 -3.32 -20.98 7.50
CA LEU A 253 -3.38 -22.03 6.50
C LEU A 253 -2.67 -23.27 6.99
N GLN A 254 -3.33 -24.42 6.77
CA GLN A 254 -2.77 -25.75 6.96
C GLN A 254 -2.87 -26.55 5.66
N ILE A 255 -1.88 -27.41 5.40
CA ILE A 255 -1.87 -28.33 4.27
C ILE A 255 -2.15 -29.72 4.81
N LEU A 256 -3.25 -30.29 4.40
CA LEU A 256 -3.70 -31.63 4.80
C LEU A 256 -3.51 -32.60 3.64
N PRO A 257 -3.24 -33.91 3.90
CA PRO A 257 -3.24 -34.92 2.86
C PRO A 257 -4.59 -34.98 2.14
N GLY A 258 -4.56 -35.12 0.83
CA GLY A 258 -5.75 -35.38 0.01
C GLY A 258 -6.10 -36.89 -0.06
N GLN A 259 -7.09 -37.20 -0.90
CA GLN A 259 -7.56 -38.59 -1.05
C GLN A 259 -6.68 -39.41 -2.02
N THR A 260 -6.04 -38.74 -2.96
CA THR A 260 -5.14 -39.38 -3.93
C THR A 260 -3.67 -39.14 -3.59
N PRO A 261 -2.75 -40.10 -3.90
CA PRO A 261 -1.33 -39.89 -3.70
C PRO A 261 -0.84 -38.60 -4.40
N GLY A 262 -0.12 -37.76 -3.64
CA GLY A 262 0.38 -36.46 -4.14
C GLY A 262 -0.63 -35.32 -4.07
N SER A 263 -1.93 -35.58 -3.82
CA SER A 263 -2.90 -34.51 -3.63
C SER A 263 -2.87 -33.93 -2.21
N SER A 264 -3.27 -32.66 -2.11
CA SER A 264 -3.32 -31.92 -0.84
C SER A 264 -4.57 -31.07 -0.74
N VAL A 265 -5.17 -31.04 0.44
CA VAL A 265 -6.27 -30.14 0.78
C VAL A 265 -5.69 -28.90 1.45
N VAL A 266 -5.98 -27.72 0.90
CA VAL A 266 -5.61 -26.44 1.49
C VAL A 266 -6.70 -26.00 2.45
N ALA A 267 -6.46 -26.13 3.75
CA ALA A 267 -7.40 -25.79 4.81
C ALA A 267 -7.09 -24.39 5.37
N LEU A 268 -8.05 -23.48 5.26
CA LEU A 268 -8.02 -22.14 5.83
C LEU A 268 -8.88 -22.08 7.07
N ALA A 269 -8.32 -21.63 8.17
CA ALA A 269 -9.05 -21.24 9.37
C ALA A 269 -9.09 -19.70 9.43
N ASN A 270 -10.28 -19.10 9.45
CA ASN A 270 -10.45 -17.66 9.56
C ASN A 270 -11.61 -17.32 10.49
N GLN A 271 -11.36 -16.44 11.44
CA GLN A 271 -12.37 -15.86 12.33
C GLN A 271 -12.44 -14.35 12.05
N PRO A 272 -13.26 -13.90 11.09
CA PRO A 272 -13.29 -12.51 10.68
C PRO A 272 -13.91 -11.63 11.77
N GLY A 273 -13.30 -10.47 12.01
CA GLY A 273 -13.85 -9.41 12.84
C GLY A 273 -14.97 -8.63 12.16
N ASP A 274 -15.28 -7.46 12.71
CA ASP A 274 -16.35 -6.60 12.21
C ASP A 274 -16.08 -6.16 10.75
N ARG A 275 -17.13 -6.12 9.94
CA ARG A 275 -17.07 -5.77 8.52
C ARG A 275 -16.93 -4.27 8.31
N PHE A 276 -17.59 -3.49 9.13
CA PHE A 276 -17.60 -2.05 9.05
C PHE A 276 -16.75 -1.45 10.16
N ARG A 277 -16.00 -0.42 9.83
CA ARG A 277 -15.28 0.41 10.77
C ARG A 277 -15.59 1.86 10.48
N PHE A 278 -15.74 2.63 11.55
CA PHE A 278 -15.97 4.06 11.50
C PHE A 278 -14.76 4.77 12.10
N ASN A 279 -14.36 5.87 11.48
CA ASN A 279 -13.32 6.72 12.02
C ASN A 279 -13.76 8.18 11.97
N ALA A 280 -13.44 8.91 13.02
CA ALA A 280 -13.66 10.33 13.12
C ALA A 280 -12.43 10.99 13.73
N GLY A 281 -12.13 12.21 13.35
CA GLY A 281 -10.99 12.92 13.87
C GLY A 281 -11.10 14.41 13.68
N VAL A 282 -10.40 15.12 14.53
CA VAL A 282 -10.20 16.56 14.44
C VAL A 282 -8.72 16.88 14.57
N ASP A 283 -8.27 17.88 13.86
CA ASP A 283 -6.91 18.39 13.95
C ASP A 283 -6.83 19.88 13.62
N ASN A 284 -5.69 20.49 13.89
CA ASN A 284 -5.39 21.86 13.50
C ASN A 284 -4.38 21.96 12.35
N TYR A 285 -4.38 20.98 11.44
CA TYR A 285 -3.46 20.88 10.29
C TYR A 285 -3.94 21.65 9.06
N GLY A 286 -5.06 22.36 9.15
CA GLY A 286 -5.56 23.19 8.07
C GLY A 286 -4.72 24.46 7.88
N SER A 287 -4.95 25.16 6.77
CA SER A 287 -4.28 26.39 6.41
C SER A 287 -4.89 27.61 7.13
N ARG A 288 -4.12 28.69 7.25
CA ARG A 288 -4.66 29.96 7.75
C ARG A 288 -5.69 30.56 6.79
N THR A 289 -5.53 30.32 5.50
CA THR A 289 -6.38 30.89 4.46
C THR A 289 -7.70 30.14 4.32
N THR A 290 -7.72 28.81 4.49
CA THR A 290 -8.90 27.97 4.27
C THR A 290 -9.53 27.42 5.57
N GLY A 291 -8.95 27.72 6.71
CA GLY A 291 -9.39 27.24 8.03
C GLY A 291 -8.41 26.28 8.69
N ILE A 292 -7.99 26.62 9.91
CA ILE A 292 -6.97 25.88 10.67
C ILE A 292 -7.50 24.51 11.13
N SER A 293 -8.72 24.47 11.65
CA SER A 293 -9.34 23.25 12.17
C SER A 293 -9.87 22.39 11.03
N ARG A 294 -9.48 21.10 11.01
CA ARG A 294 -10.01 20.10 10.07
C ARG A 294 -10.83 19.07 10.82
N THR A 295 -11.96 18.69 10.24
CA THR A 295 -12.75 17.53 10.64
C THR A 295 -12.54 16.42 9.60
N ARG A 296 -12.35 15.20 10.08
CA ARG A 296 -12.19 14.01 9.24
C ARG A 296 -13.22 12.97 9.65
N LEU A 297 -13.84 12.36 8.65
CA LEU A 297 -14.78 11.26 8.82
C LEU A 297 -14.42 10.16 7.84
N GLY A 298 -14.62 8.92 8.24
CA GLY A 298 -14.39 7.79 7.36
C GLY A 298 -15.20 6.58 7.74
N ILE A 299 -15.47 5.77 6.73
CA ILE A 299 -16.06 4.45 6.86
C ILE A 299 -15.29 3.48 5.97
N ASP A 300 -14.92 2.35 6.55
CA ASP A 300 -14.33 1.22 5.82
C ASP A 300 -15.30 0.04 5.85
N ALA A 301 -15.43 -0.65 4.72
CA ALA A 301 -16.21 -1.87 4.57
C ALA A 301 -15.34 -2.96 3.95
N ASP A 302 -15.09 -4.02 4.70
CA ASP A 302 -14.26 -5.15 4.27
C ASP A 302 -15.15 -6.32 3.83
N ASN A 303 -14.94 -6.82 2.60
CA ASN A 303 -15.63 -7.99 2.04
C ASN A 303 -17.17 -7.87 2.08
N ALA A 304 -17.71 -6.71 1.72
CA ALA A 304 -19.17 -6.51 1.71
C ALA A 304 -19.84 -7.33 0.59
N LEU A 305 -19.20 -7.42 -0.58
CA LEU A 305 -19.72 -8.16 -1.74
C LEU A 305 -19.29 -9.64 -1.75
N GLY A 306 -18.26 -10.00 -0.99
CA GLY A 306 -17.69 -11.37 -0.96
C GLY A 306 -16.56 -11.61 -1.95
N LEU A 307 -16.00 -10.54 -2.50
CA LEU A 307 -14.87 -10.58 -3.44
C LEU A 307 -13.52 -10.36 -2.74
N GLN A 308 -13.49 -10.38 -1.41
CA GLN A 308 -12.34 -9.94 -0.58
C GLN A 308 -11.95 -8.48 -0.88
N GLU A 309 -12.92 -7.67 -1.27
CA GLU A 309 -12.73 -6.27 -1.55
C GLU A 309 -12.65 -5.43 -0.27
N ALA A 310 -11.86 -4.36 -0.34
CA ALA A 310 -11.84 -3.28 0.63
C ALA A 310 -12.51 -2.07 0.00
N VAL A 311 -13.52 -1.52 0.63
CA VAL A 311 -14.17 -0.27 0.23
C VAL A 311 -14.00 0.74 1.35
N SER A 312 -13.61 1.97 1.02
CA SER A 312 -13.50 3.06 1.98
C SER A 312 -14.08 4.35 1.43
N ALA A 313 -14.76 5.10 2.28
CA ALA A 313 -15.17 6.47 2.00
C ALA A 313 -14.58 7.37 3.08
N SER A 314 -13.94 8.46 2.69
CA SER A 314 -13.30 9.41 3.58
C SER A 314 -13.69 10.83 3.21
N TYR A 315 -13.89 11.65 4.21
CA TYR A 315 -14.18 13.08 4.09
C TYR A 315 -13.21 13.88 4.95
N VAL A 316 -12.75 15.00 4.44
CA VAL A 316 -12.04 16.03 5.21
C VAL A 316 -12.62 17.40 4.88
N GLY A 317 -12.88 18.19 5.90
CA GLY A 317 -13.42 19.53 5.74
C GLY A 317 -12.76 20.53 6.69
N THR A 318 -12.60 21.75 6.20
CA THR A 318 -12.26 22.94 6.97
C THR A 318 -13.37 23.98 6.79
N ARG A 319 -13.14 25.23 7.22
CA ARG A 319 -14.07 26.32 6.97
C ARG A 319 -14.35 26.53 5.47
N ASP A 320 -13.28 26.55 4.64
CA ASP A 320 -13.36 26.96 3.23
C ASP A 320 -12.82 25.86 2.28
N THR A 321 -12.70 24.60 2.75
CA THR A 321 -12.20 23.47 1.97
C THR A 321 -12.98 22.22 2.29
N ASN A 322 -13.35 21.46 1.27
CA ASN A 322 -13.96 20.15 1.41
C ASN A 322 -13.32 19.16 0.46
N ALA A 323 -13.10 17.95 0.90
CA ALA A 323 -12.72 16.85 0.02
C ALA A 323 -13.36 15.54 0.46
N ALA A 324 -13.76 14.74 -0.50
CA ALA A 324 -14.26 13.38 -0.30
C ALA A 324 -13.55 12.43 -1.25
N VAL A 325 -13.23 11.25 -0.76
CA VAL A 325 -12.58 10.17 -1.51
C VAL A 325 -13.34 8.88 -1.26
N LEU A 326 -13.67 8.19 -2.34
CA LEU A 326 -14.20 6.82 -2.35
C LEU A 326 -13.17 5.92 -2.99
N SER A 327 -12.76 4.85 -2.32
CA SER A 327 -11.83 3.86 -2.86
C SER A 327 -12.41 2.46 -2.74
N ALA A 328 -12.18 1.64 -3.75
CA ALA A 328 -12.51 0.22 -3.76
C ALA A 328 -11.34 -0.56 -4.34
N ALA A 329 -10.97 -1.69 -3.74
CA ALA A 329 -9.90 -2.56 -4.22
C ALA A 329 -10.26 -4.02 -4.00
N ALA A 330 -10.15 -4.83 -5.06
CA ALA A 330 -10.44 -6.26 -5.04
C ALA A 330 -9.22 -7.07 -5.53
N PRO A 331 -8.79 -8.10 -4.78
CA PRO A 331 -7.67 -8.95 -5.14
C PRO A 331 -8.11 -10.10 -6.04
N PHE A 332 -7.19 -10.57 -6.88
CA PHE A 332 -7.34 -11.76 -7.70
C PHE A 332 -5.97 -12.46 -7.87
N GLY A 333 -5.66 -13.40 -6.98
CA GLY A 333 -4.37 -14.08 -6.91
C GLY A 333 -3.22 -13.09 -6.66
N TYR A 334 -2.32 -12.96 -7.62
CA TYR A 334 -1.20 -12.02 -7.57
C TYR A 334 -1.56 -10.58 -7.97
N SER A 335 -2.77 -10.35 -8.47
CA SER A 335 -3.23 -9.04 -8.93
C SER A 335 -4.20 -8.42 -7.94
N THR A 336 -4.18 -7.09 -7.83
CA THR A 336 -5.20 -6.30 -7.14
C THR A 336 -5.66 -5.19 -8.06
N PHE A 337 -6.95 -5.10 -8.31
CA PHE A 337 -7.57 -4.04 -9.09
C PHE A 337 -8.17 -3.02 -8.13
N SER A 338 -8.03 -1.74 -8.45
CA SER A 338 -8.55 -0.67 -7.62
C SER A 338 -9.20 0.44 -8.44
N TYR A 339 -10.15 1.09 -7.82
CA TYR A 339 -10.76 2.31 -8.30
C TYR A 339 -10.78 3.34 -7.17
N THR A 340 -10.44 4.59 -7.49
CA THR A 340 -10.55 5.71 -6.57
C THR A 340 -11.25 6.87 -7.26
N GLY A 341 -12.35 7.33 -6.69
CA GLY A 341 -13.05 8.56 -7.05
C GLY A 341 -12.78 9.63 -6.01
N SER A 342 -12.51 10.86 -6.42
CA SER A 342 -12.31 11.99 -5.52
C SER A 342 -13.04 13.25 -5.99
N VAL A 343 -13.47 14.04 -5.04
CA VAL A 343 -13.99 15.38 -5.26
C VAL A 343 -13.40 16.29 -4.19
N SER A 344 -12.96 17.47 -4.60
CA SER A 344 -12.52 18.51 -3.68
C SER A 344 -12.94 19.89 -4.16
N GLU A 345 -13.11 20.77 -3.20
CA GLU A 345 -13.33 22.19 -3.43
C GLU A 345 -12.57 23.01 -2.40
N TYR A 346 -12.07 24.15 -2.81
CA TYR A 346 -11.37 25.07 -1.92
C TYR A 346 -11.60 26.50 -2.35
N GLN A 347 -11.53 27.38 -1.36
CA GLN A 347 -11.59 28.80 -1.55
C GLN A 347 -10.44 29.46 -0.81
N THR A 348 -9.65 30.27 -1.48
CA THR A 348 -8.49 30.93 -0.88
C THR A 348 -8.32 32.34 -1.42
N ALA A 349 -7.83 33.23 -0.58
CA ALA A 349 -7.48 34.59 -1.01
C ALA A 349 -6.12 34.58 -1.73
N ILE A 350 -6.04 35.34 -2.85
CA ILE A 350 -4.79 35.65 -3.56
C ILE A 350 -4.51 37.13 -3.33
N GLY A 351 -3.47 37.43 -2.54
CA GLY A 351 -3.23 38.79 -2.08
C GLY A 351 -4.43 39.33 -1.27
N ASP A 352 -4.65 40.63 -1.34
CA ASP A 352 -5.69 41.31 -0.56
C ASP A 352 -7.02 41.48 -1.31
N THR A 353 -7.05 41.21 -2.63
CA THR A 353 -8.15 41.62 -3.52
C THR A 353 -8.78 40.53 -4.35
N ALA A 354 -8.14 39.38 -4.51
CA ALA A 354 -8.63 38.28 -5.34
C ALA A 354 -9.02 37.06 -4.53
N LEU A 355 -10.16 36.46 -4.87
CA LEU A 355 -10.66 35.23 -4.30
C LEU A 355 -10.60 34.14 -5.36
N LEU A 356 -9.77 33.12 -5.12
CA LEU A 356 -9.68 31.92 -5.95
C LEU A 356 -10.59 30.86 -5.38
N TYR A 357 -11.54 30.40 -6.18
CA TYR A 357 -12.31 29.20 -5.95
C TYR A 357 -11.85 28.09 -6.90
N GLY A 358 -11.67 26.88 -6.39
CA GLY A 358 -11.27 25.73 -7.19
C GLY A 358 -12.11 24.50 -6.86
N ARG A 359 -12.46 23.72 -7.88
CA ARG A 359 -13.15 22.46 -7.76
C ARG A 359 -12.50 21.40 -8.63
N THR A 360 -12.20 20.26 -8.05
CA THR A 360 -11.52 19.16 -8.75
C THR A 360 -12.31 17.86 -8.61
N PHE A 361 -12.44 17.13 -9.72
CA PHE A 361 -12.90 15.75 -9.78
C PHE A 361 -11.76 14.86 -10.27
N GLY A 362 -11.55 13.74 -9.60
CA GLY A 362 -10.53 12.76 -9.96
C GLY A 362 -11.09 11.36 -10.03
N HIS A 363 -10.60 10.57 -11.00
CA HIS A 363 -10.88 9.15 -11.14
C HIS A 363 -9.56 8.44 -11.41
N THR A 364 -9.23 7.42 -10.63
CA THR A 364 -8.03 6.61 -10.81
C THR A 364 -8.41 5.14 -10.88
N LEU A 365 -7.99 4.48 -11.95
CA LEU A 365 -7.99 3.03 -12.07
C LEU A 365 -6.58 2.53 -11.78
N GLY A 366 -6.46 1.49 -10.98
CA GLY A 366 -5.18 0.90 -10.59
C GLY A 366 -5.15 -0.61 -10.80
N TRP A 367 -3.99 -1.11 -11.19
CA TRP A 367 -3.65 -2.51 -11.22
C TRP A 367 -2.29 -2.68 -10.56
N ASN A 368 -2.25 -3.44 -9.48
CA ASN A 368 -1.03 -3.88 -8.82
C ASN A 368 -0.84 -5.37 -9.08
N ARG A 369 0.37 -5.79 -9.44
CA ARG A 369 0.74 -7.20 -9.60
C ARG A 369 1.99 -7.51 -8.82
N VAL A 370 1.89 -8.45 -7.90
CA VAL A 370 3.05 -9.01 -7.19
C VAL A 370 3.86 -9.83 -8.19
N LEU A 371 5.13 -9.47 -8.36
CA LEU A 371 6.09 -10.12 -9.27
C LEU A 371 6.83 -11.23 -8.56
N THR A 372 7.36 -10.91 -7.38
CA THR A 372 8.09 -11.85 -6.53
C THR A 372 7.74 -11.62 -5.08
N ARG A 373 7.72 -12.69 -4.31
CA ARG A 373 7.60 -12.62 -2.85
C ARG A 373 8.42 -13.72 -2.20
N ASP A 374 8.91 -13.42 -1.01
CA ASP A 374 9.50 -14.37 -0.09
C ASP A 374 9.09 -14.03 1.36
N ARG A 375 9.61 -14.78 2.35
CA ARG A 375 9.32 -14.56 3.78
C ARG A 375 9.75 -13.19 4.28
N SER A 376 10.69 -12.54 3.61
CA SER A 376 11.27 -11.26 4.02
C SER A 376 10.69 -10.07 3.28
N GLY A 377 10.02 -10.27 2.15
CA GLY A 377 9.48 -9.15 1.39
C GLY A 377 8.77 -9.52 0.10
N ARG A 378 8.46 -8.49 -0.66
CA ARG A 378 7.82 -8.63 -1.97
C ARG A 378 8.24 -7.53 -2.93
N GLN A 379 8.11 -7.80 -4.21
CA GLN A 379 8.20 -6.80 -5.27
C GLN A 379 6.92 -6.82 -6.10
N ALA A 380 6.46 -5.67 -6.53
CA ALA A 380 5.27 -5.55 -7.35
C ALA A 380 5.45 -4.53 -8.47
N PHE A 381 4.62 -4.65 -9.47
CA PHE A 381 4.44 -3.68 -10.54
C PHE A 381 3.08 -3.01 -10.37
N ASP A 382 3.06 -1.70 -10.49
CA ASP A 382 1.89 -0.85 -10.35
C ASP A 382 1.63 -0.12 -11.67
N LEU A 383 0.40 -0.17 -12.16
CA LEU A 383 -0.07 0.61 -13.31
C LEU A 383 -1.31 1.39 -12.88
N THR A 384 -1.29 2.71 -13.07
CA THR A 384 -2.43 3.56 -12.74
C THR A 384 -2.77 4.49 -13.90
N LEU A 385 -4.07 4.65 -14.16
CA LEU A 385 -4.62 5.62 -15.11
C LEU A 385 -5.48 6.60 -14.31
N THR A 386 -5.05 7.85 -14.25
CA THR A 386 -5.75 8.93 -13.53
C THR A 386 -6.32 9.93 -14.52
N TYR A 387 -7.63 10.19 -14.43
CA TYR A 387 -8.29 11.32 -15.04
C TYR A 387 -8.60 12.37 -13.98
N ARG A 388 -8.30 13.64 -14.26
CA ARG A 388 -8.59 14.77 -13.38
C ARG A 388 -9.15 15.93 -14.16
N LYS A 389 -10.22 16.55 -13.63
CA LYS A 389 -10.81 17.79 -14.15
C LYS A 389 -10.84 18.81 -13.03
N SER A 390 -10.13 19.93 -13.21
CA SER A 390 -10.10 21.06 -12.27
C SER A 390 -10.71 22.29 -12.95
N ALA A 391 -11.75 22.83 -12.34
CA ALA A 391 -12.35 24.12 -12.69
C ALA A 391 -11.94 25.15 -11.64
N ARG A 392 -11.62 26.36 -12.07
CA ARG A 392 -11.17 27.45 -11.20
C ARG A 392 -11.82 28.76 -11.60
N GLU A 393 -12.08 29.61 -10.61
CA GLU A 393 -12.68 30.92 -10.80
C GLU A 393 -11.89 31.93 -9.96
N ILE A 394 -11.63 33.10 -10.51
CA ILE A 394 -11.04 34.24 -9.79
C ILE A 394 -12.06 35.37 -9.79
N ASN A 395 -12.53 35.79 -8.60
CA ASN A 395 -13.57 36.81 -8.44
C ASN A 395 -14.82 36.56 -9.33
N ASN A 396 -15.26 35.29 -9.42
CA ASN A 396 -16.36 34.80 -10.27
C ASN A 396 -16.06 34.82 -11.79
N LEU A 397 -14.84 35.08 -12.21
CA LEU A 397 -14.41 34.88 -13.59
C LEU A 397 -13.89 33.45 -13.76
N GLU A 398 -14.58 32.66 -14.58
CA GLU A 398 -14.18 31.28 -14.86
C GLU A 398 -12.88 31.25 -15.66
N LEU A 399 -11.95 30.41 -15.23
CA LEU A 399 -10.75 30.07 -15.96
C LEU A 399 -10.97 28.78 -16.77
N ASP A 400 -10.26 28.62 -17.85
CA ASP A 400 -10.32 27.40 -18.65
C ASP A 400 -10.09 26.17 -17.78
N PRO A 401 -10.99 25.16 -17.82
CA PRO A 401 -10.85 23.97 -17.00
C PRO A 401 -9.67 23.12 -17.46
N GLN A 402 -8.83 22.73 -16.50
CA GLN A 402 -7.72 21.81 -16.74
C GLN A 402 -8.24 20.38 -16.71
N ARG A 403 -7.93 19.59 -17.75
CA ARG A 403 -8.25 18.17 -17.85
C ARG A 403 -6.97 17.40 -18.12
N LEU A 404 -6.58 16.56 -17.17
CA LEU A 404 -5.37 15.75 -17.27
C LEU A 404 -5.73 14.28 -17.28
N THR A 405 -5.13 13.53 -18.18
CA THR A 405 -5.14 12.07 -18.16
C THR A 405 -3.70 11.60 -18.04
N VAL A 406 -3.37 10.93 -16.93
CA VAL A 406 -2.00 10.54 -16.60
C VAL A 406 -1.93 9.03 -16.46
N LEU A 407 -1.06 8.40 -17.22
CA LEU A 407 -0.67 7.00 -17.04
C LEU A 407 0.63 6.95 -16.26
N ARG A 408 0.65 6.18 -15.17
CA ARG A 408 1.85 5.95 -14.37
C ARG A 408 2.13 4.46 -14.29
N ALA A 409 3.37 4.08 -14.57
CA ALA A 409 3.92 2.75 -14.34
C ALA A 409 5.00 2.84 -13.26
N ALA A 410 4.97 1.94 -12.28
CA ALA A 410 5.93 1.93 -11.19
C ALA A 410 6.33 0.52 -10.77
N TRP A 411 7.53 0.40 -10.24
CA TRP A 411 7.97 -0.73 -9.46
C TRP A 411 7.90 -0.37 -7.97
N SER A 412 7.47 -1.32 -7.16
CA SER A 412 7.44 -1.19 -5.70
C SER A 412 8.07 -2.41 -5.03
N GLY A 413 8.79 -2.19 -3.94
CA GLY A 413 9.44 -3.22 -3.16
C GLY A 413 9.28 -2.98 -1.65
N LEU A 414 9.09 -4.07 -0.91
CA LEU A 414 9.09 -4.11 0.55
C LEU A 414 10.09 -5.17 1.00
N ARG A 415 10.97 -4.84 1.92
CA ARG A 415 11.90 -5.77 2.59
C ARG A 415 11.80 -5.62 4.10
N ARG A 416 11.57 -6.72 4.80
CA ARG A 416 11.61 -6.81 6.26
C ARG A 416 12.94 -7.45 6.66
N PHE A 417 13.50 -6.99 7.74
CA PHE A 417 14.76 -7.50 8.28
C PHE A 417 14.76 -7.43 9.81
N ALA A 418 15.58 -8.19 10.45
CA ALA A 418 15.84 -8.09 11.87
C ALA A 418 17.13 -7.28 12.09
N ALA A 419 17.09 -6.34 13.03
CA ALA A 419 18.25 -5.58 13.48
C ALA A 419 18.08 -5.34 15.00
N ASN A 420 19.16 -5.59 15.77
CA ASN A 420 19.15 -5.41 17.23
C ASN A 420 17.98 -6.12 17.92
N ASP A 421 17.69 -7.37 17.53
CA ASP A 421 16.59 -8.22 18.02
C ASP A 421 15.17 -7.64 17.80
N GLN A 422 15.04 -6.69 16.92
CA GLN A 422 13.78 -6.05 16.55
C GLN A 422 13.54 -6.13 15.04
N GLN A 423 12.27 -5.99 14.66
CA GLN A 423 11.86 -5.96 13.26
C GLN A 423 12.02 -4.56 12.68
N GLY A 424 12.78 -4.47 11.59
CA GLY A 424 12.88 -3.31 10.73
C GLY A 424 12.27 -3.57 9.35
N TYR A 425 12.05 -2.51 8.58
CA TYR A 425 11.62 -2.62 7.19
C TYR A 425 12.18 -1.49 6.33
N ALA A 426 12.29 -1.78 5.05
CA ALA A 426 12.54 -0.79 4.01
C ALA A 426 11.49 -0.95 2.90
N THR A 427 10.96 0.16 2.39
CA THR A 427 10.13 0.19 1.20
C THR A 427 10.76 1.11 0.17
N ALA A 428 10.60 0.78 -1.11
CA ALA A 428 11.02 1.63 -2.21
C ALA A 428 9.98 1.56 -3.33
N GLU A 429 9.73 2.68 -3.97
CA GLU A 429 8.89 2.79 -5.15
C GLU A 429 9.57 3.74 -6.14
N ALA A 430 9.60 3.37 -7.41
CA ALA A 430 10.08 4.22 -8.50
C ALA A 430 9.11 4.14 -9.68
N GLY A 431 8.71 5.29 -10.18
CA GLY A 431 7.69 5.39 -11.21
C GLY A 431 8.02 6.38 -12.33
N VAL A 432 7.40 6.14 -13.47
CA VAL A 432 7.33 7.06 -14.59
C VAL A 432 5.88 7.39 -14.89
N SER A 433 5.59 8.67 -15.02
CA SER A 433 4.26 9.18 -15.37
C SER A 433 4.29 9.90 -16.71
N ARG A 434 3.25 9.68 -17.51
CA ARG A 434 3.07 10.33 -18.81
C ARG A 434 1.69 10.95 -18.92
N GLY A 435 1.61 12.24 -19.21
CA GLY A 435 0.37 12.91 -19.60
C GLY A 435 -0.08 12.47 -20.99
N LEU A 436 -1.34 12.03 -21.10
CA LEU A 436 -1.92 11.46 -22.33
C LEU A 436 -3.00 12.37 -22.92
N ARG A 437 -3.22 12.25 -24.23
CA ARG A 437 -4.31 12.92 -24.97
C ARG A 437 -5.60 12.09 -25.00
N LEU A 438 -5.95 11.48 -23.85
CA LEU A 438 -7.13 10.61 -23.72
C LEU A 438 -8.21 11.29 -22.86
N ILE A 439 -9.45 10.81 -22.98
CA ILE A 439 -10.60 11.22 -22.14
C ILE A 439 -10.78 12.76 -22.16
N ASN A 440 -10.70 13.38 -23.35
CA ASN A 440 -10.84 14.82 -23.52
C ASN A 440 -9.83 15.64 -22.68
N ALA A 441 -8.60 15.14 -22.52
CA ALA A 441 -7.52 15.87 -21.83
C ALA A 441 -7.15 17.16 -22.58
N THR A 442 -6.75 18.18 -21.84
CA THR A 442 -6.16 19.41 -22.38
C THR A 442 -5.00 19.02 -23.31
N ARG A 443 -4.91 19.65 -24.47
CA ARG A 443 -3.86 19.40 -25.45
C ARG A 443 -2.88 20.54 -25.41
N ASP A 444 -1.60 20.21 -25.32
CA ASP A 444 -0.54 21.18 -25.42
C ASP A 444 -0.50 21.72 -26.87
N PRO A 445 -0.40 23.05 -27.07
CA PRO A 445 -0.09 23.64 -28.37
C PRO A 445 1.20 23.10 -28.95
N ALA A 446 1.35 23.14 -30.27
CA ALA A 446 2.55 22.61 -30.93
C ALA A 446 3.84 23.40 -30.61
N ASP A 447 3.68 24.67 -30.27
CA ASP A 447 4.71 25.62 -29.95
C ASP A 447 4.87 25.91 -28.45
N ILE A 448 4.26 25.11 -27.58
CA ILE A 448 4.35 25.28 -26.13
C ILE A 448 5.81 25.23 -25.67
N ARG A 449 6.21 26.20 -24.87
CA ARG A 449 7.57 26.29 -24.34
C ARG A 449 7.74 25.44 -23.08
N SER A 450 8.94 24.98 -22.80
CA SER A 450 9.23 24.13 -21.64
C SER A 450 8.94 24.79 -20.29
N ASP A 451 8.89 26.12 -20.24
CA ASP A 451 8.56 26.95 -19.07
C ASP A 451 7.03 27.14 -18.86
N GLU A 452 6.22 26.72 -19.82
CA GLU A 452 4.76 26.71 -19.70
C GLU A 452 4.25 25.35 -19.20
N ALA A 453 3.11 25.32 -18.49
CA ALA A 453 2.58 24.10 -17.89
C ALA A 453 2.07 23.09 -18.94
N HIS A 454 2.68 21.93 -19.02
CA HIS A 454 2.35 20.86 -19.96
C HIS A 454 1.31 19.90 -19.42
N ALA A 455 0.32 19.56 -20.24
CA ALA A 455 -0.58 18.42 -20.01
C ALA A 455 0.01 17.11 -20.52
N GLN A 456 0.85 17.14 -21.57
CA GLN A 456 1.58 16.00 -22.13
C GLN A 456 3.03 15.94 -21.63
N PHE A 457 3.20 15.93 -20.32
CA PHE A 457 4.51 15.83 -19.66
C PHE A 457 5.01 14.39 -19.52
N THR A 458 6.29 14.25 -19.19
CA THR A 458 6.89 13.05 -18.61
C THR A 458 7.55 13.42 -17.29
N LYS A 459 7.25 12.68 -16.22
CA LYS A 459 7.92 12.86 -14.93
C LYS A 459 8.34 11.53 -14.33
N LEU A 460 9.43 11.55 -13.60
CA LEU A 460 9.93 10.46 -12.78
C LEU A 460 9.60 10.78 -11.32
N ASP A 461 9.22 9.77 -10.56
CA ASP A 461 9.00 9.89 -9.12
C ASP A 461 9.60 8.72 -8.37
N ALA A 462 10.04 8.97 -7.14
CA ALA A 462 10.55 7.96 -6.24
C ALA A 462 10.08 8.24 -4.81
N ASN A 463 9.80 7.16 -4.08
CA ASN A 463 9.50 7.19 -2.65
C ASN A 463 10.25 6.03 -1.99
N ALA A 464 10.90 6.30 -0.87
CA ALA A 464 11.55 5.27 -0.06
C ALA A 464 11.28 5.53 1.42
N SER A 465 11.02 4.47 2.17
CA SER A 465 10.86 4.55 3.63
C SER A 465 11.71 3.49 4.31
N LEU A 466 12.26 3.84 5.46
CA LEU A 466 13.07 2.96 6.28
C LEU A 466 12.61 3.07 7.73
N GLN A 467 12.44 1.94 8.40
CA GLN A 467 12.40 1.85 9.85
C GLN A 467 13.55 0.95 10.31
N LEU A 468 14.56 1.55 10.90
CA LEU A 468 15.76 0.88 11.39
C LEU A 468 15.75 0.86 12.92
N PRO A 469 15.56 -0.30 13.57
CA PRO A 469 15.78 -0.43 15.00
C PRO A 469 17.26 -0.16 15.33
N LEU A 470 17.49 0.68 16.33
CA LEU A 470 18.83 1.02 16.79
C LEU A 470 19.23 0.16 17.98
N PRO A 471 20.53 0.07 18.31
CA PRO A 471 20.97 -0.52 19.56
C PRO A 471 20.27 0.13 20.76
N ARG A 472 20.04 -0.66 21.81
CA ARG A 472 19.42 -0.15 23.02
C ARG A 472 20.25 0.99 23.62
N ALA A 473 19.58 2.12 23.88
CA ALA A 473 20.19 3.21 24.60
C ALA A 473 19.90 3.04 26.08
N PHE A 474 20.90 3.26 26.93
CA PHE A 474 20.79 3.18 28.39
C PHE A 474 20.21 1.84 28.92
N ASP A 475 20.51 0.73 28.21
CA ASP A 475 20.06 -0.65 28.47
C ASP A 475 18.55 -0.89 28.47
N MET A 476 17.70 0.15 28.38
CA MET A 476 16.24 0.04 28.45
C MET A 476 15.48 0.66 27.28
N ALA A 477 15.98 1.73 26.67
CA ALA A 477 15.24 2.44 25.62
C ALA A 477 15.41 1.76 24.26
N LEU A 478 14.30 1.31 23.66
CA LEU A 478 14.25 0.85 22.29
C LEU A 478 14.05 2.05 21.35
N LEU A 479 15.12 2.46 20.70
CA LEU A 479 15.10 3.54 19.72
C LEU A 479 14.95 2.98 18.32
N ALA A 480 14.22 3.70 17.47
CA ALA A 480 14.12 3.41 16.04
C ALA A 480 14.32 4.69 15.24
N TRP A 481 15.13 4.61 14.21
CA TRP A 481 15.22 5.65 13.20
C TRP A 481 14.20 5.36 12.10
N ARG A 482 13.30 6.33 11.86
CA ARG A 482 12.37 6.32 10.73
C ARG A 482 12.76 7.41 9.76
N ALA A 483 12.92 7.04 8.50
CA ALA A 483 13.22 7.98 7.41
C ALA A 483 12.28 7.77 6.24
N GLN A 484 11.93 8.87 5.55
CA GLN A 484 11.16 8.84 4.32
C GLN A 484 11.74 9.85 3.33
N LEU A 485 12.14 9.37 2.16
CA LEU A 485 12.58 10.18 1.03
C LEU A 485 11.50 10.17 -0.05
N VAL A 486 11.15 11.34 -0.54
CA VAL A 486 10.29 11.50 -1.73
C VAL A 486 11.01 12.41 -2.71
N ALA A 487 11.05 12.01 -3.98
CA ALA A 487 11.69 12.77 -5.05
C ALA A 487 10.83 12.77 -6.31
N GLN A 488 10.93 13.85 -7.07
CA GLN A 488 10.28 14.03 -8.37
C GLN A 488 11.21 14.76 -9.32
N TRP A 489 11.16 14.39 -10.59
CA TRP A 489 11.87 15.09 -11.65
C TRP A 489 11.02 15.18 -12.92
N ALA A 490 10.91 16.39 -13.47
CA ALA A 490 10.31 16.66 -14.76
C ALA A 490 11.20 17.63 -15.56
N ASN A 491 11.20 17.52 -16.88
CA ASN A 491 11.99 18.38 -17.75
C ASN A 491 11.23 19.60 -18.28
N VAL A 492 9.93 19.68 -18.02
CA VAL A 492 9.01 20.77 -18.40
C VAL A 492 8.26 21.25 -17.17
N ALA A 493 7.72 22.47 -17.25
CA ALA A 493 6.83 22.95 -16.20
C ALA A 493 5.54 22.12 -16.16
N LEU A 494 5.05 21.87 -14.97
CA LEU A 494 3.89 21.05 -14.69
C LEU A 494 2.72 21.92 -14.18
N PHE A 495 1.50 21.46 -14.42
CA PHE A 495 0.38 22.02 -13.68
C PHE A 495 0.57 21.77 -12.17
N GLY A 496 0.12 22.71 -11.33
CA GLY A 496 0.30 22.63 -9.88
C GLY A 496 -0.18 21.32 -9.26
N SER A 497 -1.20 20.68 -9.84
CA SER A 497 -1.67 19.36 -9.41
C SER A 497 -0.67 18.21 -9.64
N GLU A 498 0.38 18.43 -10.44
CA GLU A 498 1.42 17.45 -10.76
C GLU A 498 2.79 17.81 -10.16
N GLN A 499 2.88 18.96 -9.49
CA GLN A 499 4.11 19.42 -8.82
C GLN A 499 4.35 18.68 -7.49
N ILE A 500 5.61 18.64 -7.08
CA ILE A 500 6.01 18.20 -5.73
C ILE A 500 5.90 19.39 -4.78
N TYR A 501 5.33 19.13 -3.59
CA TYR A 501 5.18 20.10 -2.51
C TYR A 501 6.08 19.73 -1.34
N ALA A 502 6.74 20.70 -0.72
CA ALA A 502 7.45 20.55 0.53
C ALA A 502 7.09 21.67 1.51
N GLY A 503 7.15 21.35 2.81
CA GLY A 503 6.62 22.17 3.90
C GLY A 503 5.19 21.77 4.26
N GLY A 504 4.97 21.43 5.51
CA GLY A 504 3.70 20.95 6.04
C GLY A 504 3.83 19.62 6.75
N VAL A 505 2.78 19.23 7.45
CA VAL A 505 2.78 18.08 8.39
C VAL A 505 3.12 16.75 7.71
N SER A 506 2.70 16.56 6.47
CA SER A 506 2.92 15.32 5.72
C SER A 506 4.21 15.30 4.90
N THR A 507 4.96 16.40 4.85
CA THR A 507 6.19 16.54 4.08
C THR A 507 7.36 17.01 4.97
N VAL A 508 7.76 18.26 4.95
CA VAL A 508 8.77 18.86 5.84
C VAL A 508 8.04 19.57 6.99
N ARG A 509 8.14 19.03 8.20
CA ARG A 509 7.47 19.57 9.39
C ARG A 509 8.14 20.88 9.87
N GLY A 510 7.44 21.63 10.69
CA GLY A 510 7.82 23.00 11.09
C GLY A 510 7.04 24.05 10.32
N PHE A 511 6.31 23.65 9.30
CA PHE A 511 5.42 24.49 8.49
C PHE A 511 3.97 24.00 8.63
N ARG A 512 3.01 24.90 8.55
CA ARG A 512 1.58 24.54 8.63
C ARG A 512 1.05 23.95 7.32
N GLU A 513 1.45 24.52 6.21
CA GLU A 513 0.99 24.18 4.86
C GLU A 513 2.13 24.21 3.84
N GLY A 514 1.88 23.76 2.62
CA GLY A 514 2.88 23.69 1.57
C GLY A 514 3.62 25.03 1.42
N ALA A 515 4.90 25.03 1.76
CA ALA A 515 5.72 26.23 1.79
C ALA A 515 6.38 26.49 0.44
N ILE A 516 6.75 25.43 -0.27
CA ILE A 516 7.37 25.46 -1.60
C ILE A 516 6.76 24.39 -2.50
N ALA A 517 6.73 24.67 -3.80
CA ALA A 517 6.30 23.73 -4.84
C ALA A 517 7.25 23.80 -6.03
N GLY A 518 7.32 22.74 -6.82
CA GLY A 518 8.15 22.73 -8.02
C GLY A 518 7.90 21.53 -8.91
N ASP A 519 8.45 21.60 -10.09
CA ASP A 519 8.39 20.55 -11.10
C ASP A 519 9.42 19.44 -10.81
N ARG A 520 10.49 19.80 -10.13
CA ARG A 520 11.57 18.95 -9.63
C ARG A 520 11.78 19.21 -8.15
N GLY A 521 12.21 18.17 -7.43
CA GLY A 521 12.56 18.35 -6.04
C GLY A 521 12.62 17.04 -5.27
N ALA A 522 13.00 17.18 -4.01
CA ALA A 522 12.99 16.08 -3.07
C ALA A 522 12.80 16.61 -1.65
N TYR A 523 12.25 15.77 -0.79
CA TYR A 523 12.28 16.00 0.64
C TYR A 523 12.59 14.71 1.39
N LEU A 524 13.24 14.88 2.54
CA LEU A 524 13.59 13.83 3.47
C LEU A 524 12.98 14.14 4.84
N ARG A 525 12.21 13.20 5.35
CA ARG A 525 11.70 13.20 6.73
C ARG A 525 12.55 12.26 7.57
N ASN A 526 12.90 12.69 8.77
CA ASN A 526 13.64 11.85 9.71
C ASN A 526 13.02 11.94 11.09
N GLU A 527 12.86 10.79 11.75
CA GLU A 527 12.40 10.69 13.11
C GLU A 527 13.30 9.74 13.90
N MET A 528 13.67 10.19 15.10
CA MET A 528 14.21 9.32 16.14
C MET A 528 13.09 9.03 17.14
N VAL A 529 12.65 7.79 17.21
CA VAL A 529 11.46 7.37 17.94
C VAL A 529 11.87 6.52 19.14
N TRP A 530 11.27 6.80 20.31
CA TRP A 530 11.37 5.93 21.48
C TRP A 530 10.18 4.96 21.49
N ALA A 531 10.40 3.73 20.97
CA ALA A 531 9.33 2.79 20.66
C ALA A 531 8.73 2.08 21.90
N ASN A 532 9.49 1.97 23.00
CA ASN A 532 9.05 1.31 24.23
C ASN A 532 8.91 2.28 25.42
N ALA A 533 8.56 3.55 25.16
CA ALA A 533 8.31 4.49 26.25
C ALA A 533 7.24 3.93 27.20
N PRO A 534 7.41 4.12 28.53
CA PRO A 534 6.47 3.59 29.51
C PRO A 534 5.05 4.08 29.25
N ALA A 535 4.08 3.19 29.31
CA ALA A 535 2.68 3.58 29.24
C ALA A 535 2.27 4.32 30.52
N LEU A 536 1.48 5.38 30.38
CA LEU A 536 0.92 6.13 31.50
C LEU A 536 -0.59 5.89 31.57
N ALA A 537 -1.08 5.37 32.67
CA ALA A 537 -2.50 5.10 32.90
C ALA A 537 -3.17 4.29 31.75
N GLY A 538 -2.46 3.31 31.19
CA GLY A 538 -2.95 2.49 30.08
C GLY A 538 -2.83 3.14 28.69
N ILE A 539 -2.35 4.38 28.60
CA ILE A 539 -2.09 5.08 27.35
C ILE A 539 -0.67 4.73 26.89
N ARG A 540 -0.54 4.14 25.71
CA ARG A 540 0.76 3.92 25.07
C ARG A 540 1.28 5.25 24.54
N MET A 541 2.54 5.52 24.81
CA MET A 541 3.23 6.75 24.40
C MET A 541 4.38 6.42 23.45
N GLU A 542 4.56 7.21 22.41
CA GLU A 542 5.66 7.12 21.46
C GLU A 542 6.24 8.54 21.23
N PRO A 543 7.15 9.00 22.09
CA PRO A 543 7.85 10.26 21.89
C PRO A 543 8.82 10.15 20.72
N TYR A 544 9.03 11.26 20.01
CA TYR A 544 9.99 11.34 18.92
C TYR A 544 10.58 12.74 18.74
N LEU A 545 11.78 12.78 18.18
CA LEU A 545 12.41 13.99 17.65
C LEU A 545 12.44 13.91 16.12
N PHE A 546 12.37 15.04 15.45
CA PHE A 546 12.46 15.07 14.01
C PHE A 546 13.36 16.18 13.48
N LEU A 547 13.97 15.91 12.30
CA LEU A 547 14.72 16.86 11.49
C LEU A 547 14.42 16.55 10.02
N ASP A 548 13.65 17.43 9.40
CA ASP A 548 13.19 17.27 8.02
C ASP A 548 13.79 18.35 7.14
N GLY A 549 14.01 18.02 5.87
CA GLY A 549 14.51 18.99 4.88
C GLY A 549 14.00 18.67 3.48
N GLY A 550 13.90 19.67 2.64
CA GLY A 550 13.48 19.51 1.25
C GLY A 550 13.81 20.71 0.39
N GLN A 551 13.85 20.46 -0.91
CA GLN A 551 14.06 21.51 -1.90
C GLN A 551 13.23 21.23 -3.14
N THR A 552 12.79 22.29 -3.82
CA THR A 552 12.06 22.21 -5.08
C THR A 552 12.60 23.22 -6.08
N GLN A 553 12.44 22.93 -7.36
CA GLN A 553 12.78 23.83 -8.45
C GLN A 553 11.58 23.97 -9.38
N SER A 554 11.23 25.21 -9.73
CA SER A 554 10.36 25.52 -10.85
C SER A 554 11.15 25.54 -12.15
N VAL A 555 10.69 24.83 -13.16
CA VAL A 555 11.29 24.89 -14.52
C VAL A 555 11.04 26.24 -15.16
N ALA A 556 9.91 26.89 -14.85
CA ALA A 556 9.55 28.18 -15.42
C ALA A 556 10.49 29.32 -14.97
N THR A 557 10.89 29.34 -13.71
CA THR A 557 11.76 30.40 -13.15
C THR A 557 13.20 29.94 -12.96
N HIS A 558 13.49 28.64 -13.05
CA HIS A 558 14.78 28.01 -12.74
C HIS A 558 15.25 28.18 -11.28
N ASP A 559 14.40 28.73 -10.42
CA ASP A 559 14.73 29.01 -9.02
C ASP A 559 14.62 27.75 -8.16
N TRP A 560 15.65 27.53 -7.33
CA TRP A 560 15.62 26.55 -6.26
C TRP A 560 15.14 27.19 -4.96
N GLN A 561 14.21 26.52 -4.32
CA GLN A 561 13.72 26.89 -2.99
C GLN A 561 13.96 25.74 -2.03
N ALA A 562 14.33 26.07 -0.80
CA ALA A 562 14.61 25.08 0.23
C ALA A 562 13.84 25.35 1.51
N VAL A 563 13.45 24.29 2.19
CA VAL A 563 12.82 24.31 3.51
C VAL A 563 13.46 23.25 4.40
N ALA A 564 13.63 23.59 5.67
CA ALA A 564 14.01 22.64 6.70
C ALA A 564 13.29 22.97 8.00
N GLY A 565 12.97 21.96 8.79
CA GLY A 565 12.33 22.14 10.08
C GLY A 565 12.72 21.04 11.06
N THR A 566 12.64 21.38 12.34
CA THR A 566 12.95 20.47 13.45
C THR A 566 11.93 20.61 14.56
N GLY A 567 11.89 19.63 15.45
CA GLY A 567 11.01 19.65 16.58
C GLY A 567 10.89 18.32 17.28
N ALA A 568 9.87 18.25 18.12
CA ALA A 568 9.53 17.07 18.91
C ALA A 568 8.04 16.78 18.83
N GLY A 569 7.67 15.53 19.02
CA GLY A 569 6.28 15.13 19.11
C GLY A 569 6.10 13.92 20.02
N ILE A 570 4.84 13.66 20.33
CA ILE A 570 4.43 12.48 21.07
C ILE A 570 3.15 11.92 20.43
N ARG A 571 3.18 10.64 20.13
CA ARG A 571 2.00 9.88 19.70
C ARG A 571 1.44 9.14 20.90
N LEU A 572 0.14 9.25 21.08
CA LEU A 572 -0.61 8.65 22.18
C LEU A 572 -1.64 7.69 21.58
N SER A 573 -1.78 6.51 22.20
CA SER A 573 -2.76 5.53 21.79
C SER A 573 -3.39 4.86 23.01
N ALA A 574 -4.72 4.89 23.07
CA ALA A 574 -5.50 4.22 24.10
C ALA A 574 -6.55 3.32 23.44
N GLN A 575 -6.75 2.13 24.02
CA GLN A 575 -7.78 1.20 23.55
C GLN A 575 -8.78 0.96 24.68
N TRP A 576 -10.05 1.15 24.36
CA TRP A 576 -11.16 0.87 25.27
C TRP A 576 -12.22 0.04 24.57
N ALA A 577 -12.35 -1.21 25.00
CA ALA A 577 -13.17 -2.22 24.33
C ALA A 577 -12.76 -2.36 22.84
N LYS A 578 -13.69 -2.14 21.90
CA LYS A 578 -13.44 -2.16 20.45
C LYS A 578 -12.99 -0.79 19.89
N GLN A 579 -12.92 0.23 20.73
CA GLN A 579 -12.60 1.59 20.31
C GLN A 579 -11.12 1.88 20.48
N THR A 580 -10.54 2.58 19.53
CA THR A 580 -9.16 3.07 19.61
C THR A 580 -9.15 4.58 19.51
N PHE A 581 -8.52 5.22 20.46
CA PHE A 581 -8.25 6.65 20.48
C PHE A 581 -6.78 6.88 20.19
N THR A 582 -6.47 7.72 19.21
CA THR A 582 -5.10 8.13 18.91
C THR A 582 -4.99 9.65 18.88
N SER A 583 -3.91 10.17 19.42
CA SER A 583 -3.60 11.59 19.39
C SER A 583 -2.14 11.79 19.06
N GLU A 584 -1.81 12.86 18.39
CA GLU A 584 -0.44 13.32 18.18
C GLU A 584 -0.35 14.78 18.56
N LEU A 585 0.64 15.10 19.38
CA LEU A 585 1.02 16.47 19.71
C LEU A 585 2.41 16.70 19.14
N LEU A 586 2.59 17.77 18.38
CA LEU A 586 3.84 18.10 17.70
C LEU A 586 4.16 19.58 17.90
N VAL A 587 5.40 19.85 18.28
CA VAL A 587 5.97 21.19 18.32
C VAL A 587 7.10 21.24 17.29
N GLY A 588 7.06 22.23 16.42
CA GLY A 588 8.06 22.36 15.34
C GLY A 588 8.41 23.81 15.06
N VAL A 589 9.61 23.99 14.53
CA VAL A 589 10.11 25.31 14.10
C VAL A 589 10.76 25.18 12.71
N PRO A 590 10.59 26.18 11.83
CA PRO A 590 11.34 26.27 10.59
C PRO A 590 12.81 26.60 10.88
N LEU A 591 13.74 25.84 10.30
CA LEU A 591 15.18 26.13 10.32
C LEU A 591 15.57 26.94 9.09
N VAL A 592 15.13 26.48 7.91
CA VAL A 592 15.34 27.12 6.62
C VAL A 592 13.99 27.38 5.96
N GLN A 593 13.78 28.57 5.45
CA GLN A 593 12.58 28.93 4.69
C GLN A 593 12.84 30.07 3.72
N PRO A 594 12.10 30.17 2.59
CA PRO A 594 12.12 31.33 1.72
C PRO A 594 11.67 32.60 2.43
N GLY A 595 12.24 33.75 2.04
CA GLY A 595 11.98 35.05 2.70
C GLY A 595 10.51 35.50 2.65
N TYR A 596 9.75 35.09 1.63
CA TYR A 596 8.33 35.47 1.50
C TYR A 596 7.40 34.80 2.52
N LEU A 597 7.87 33.78 3.25
CA LEU A 597 7.09 33.14 4.33
C LEU A 597 7.10 33.92 5.67
N GLY A 598 7.77 35.05 5.69
CA GLY A 598 7.80 35.91 6.87
C GLY A 598 8.66 35.39 8.02
N THR A 599 8.27 35.68 9.27
CA THR A 599 9.04 35.31 10.45
C THR A 599 8.88 33.85 10.81
N LYS A 600 9.99 33.21 11.25
CA LYS A 600 9.99 31.86 11.79
C LYS A 600 9.23 31.83 13.11
N ALA A 601 8.16 31.04 13.18
CA ALA A 601 7.32 30.93 14.36
C ALA A 601 7.24 29.50 14.86
N LEU A 602 7.13 29.33 16.16
CA LEU A 602 6.82 28.05 16.79
C LEU A 602 5.45 27.58 16.33
N LEU A 603 5.39 26.35 15.85
CA LEU A 603 4.17 25.69 15.38
C LEU A 603 3.77 24.61 16.39
N LEU A 604 2.57 24.72 16.93
CA LEU A 604 1.94 23.68 17.73
C LEU A 604 0.84 23.01 16.91
N LEU A 605 0.96 21.70 16.73
CA LEU A 605 0.00 20.88 16.02
C LEU A 605 -0.55 19.78 16.91
N ALA A 606 -1.84 19.50 16.76
CA ALA A 606 -2.54 18.48 17.53
C ALA A 606 -3.54 17.73 16.65
N THR A 607 -3.66 16.43 16.90
CA THR A 607 -4.72 15.60 16.34
C THR A 607 -5.41 14.80 17.42
N LEU A 608 -6.67 14.50 17.21
CA LEU A 608 -7.42 13.51 17.97
C LEU A 608 -8.23 12.68 16.98
N ASN A 609 -8.08 11.36 17.06
CA ASN A 609 -8.81 10.41 16.21
C ASN A 609 -9.47 9.35 17.08
N TRP A 610 -10.64 8.94 16.65
CA TRP A 610 -11.42 7.85 17.18
C TRP A 610 -11.70 6.85 16.06
N THR A 611 -11.55 5.55 16.36
CA THR A 611 -11.87 4.45 15.45
C THR A 611 -12.65 3.39 16.21
N TYR A 612 -13.76 2.94 15.59
CA TYR A 612 -14.60 1.86 16.08
C TYR A 612 -14.58 0.70 15.11
#